data_4ab811538f64aa085f9a7b39ce7531d4
#
_entry.id   4ab811538f64aa085f9a7b39ce7531d4
#
_cell.length_a   1.000
_cell.length_b   1.000
_cell.length_c   1.000
_cell.angle_alpha   90.00
_cell.angle_beta   90.00
_cell.angle_gamma   90.00
#
_symmetry.space_group_name_H-M   'P 1'
#
loop_
_entity.id
_entity.type
_entity.pdbx_description
1 polymer ?
#
loop_
_entity_poly.entity_id
_entity_poly.type
_entity_poly.pdbx_seq_one_letter_code
_entity_poly.pdbx_strand_id
1 'polypeptide(L)'
;KNNNLILRYKSLRKFNPQFKILLIFRSPLTHAYSLLNQHKRFSKLHSEDPFTLEYMDWLGHHEFGLNHKVFDLNTKDVRDKYDKSSINYWLAVWISYYVYILHFIDDDPQMYLIDYTDLCESPRELLLTLGIKLNMNLNIKQRDPYEEREIPEFDIAASLKHEAERLYNELKKHKIVVIS
;
A
#
# COMPACT_ATOMS: atom_id res chain seq x y z
N LYS A 1 1.19 -9.66 8.50
CA LYS A 1 1.31 -8.69 7.41
C LYS A 1 2.33 -9.22 6.41
N ASN A 2 1.98 -9.32 5.15
CA ASN A 2 2.88 -9.75 4.08
C ASN A 2 2.55 -8.94 2.81
N ASN A 3 3.48 -8.12 2.37
CA ASN A 3 3.29 -7.24 1.21
C ASN A 3 3.27 -8.04 -0.11
N ASN A 4 3.87 -9.24 -0.13
CA ASN A 4 3.96 -10.09 -1.31
C ASN A 4 2.71 -10.96 -1.54
N LEU A 5 1.74 -10.96 -0.62
CA LEU A 5 0.52 -11.76 -0.76
C LEU A 5 -0.27 -11.40 -2.02
N ILE A 6 -0.22 -10.15 -2.43
CA ILE A 6 -0.93 -9.69 -3.63
C ILE A 6 -0.47 -10.42 -4.91
N LEU A 7 0.81 -10.77 -5.02
CA LEU A 7 1.35 -11.52 -6.15
C LEU A 7 0.82 -12.96 -6.19
N ARG A 8 0.43 -13.50 -5.04
CA ARG A 8 -0.10 -14.86 -4.86
C ARG A 8 -1.62 -14.88 -4.74
N TYR A 9 -2.26 -13.74 -4.85
CA TYR A 9 -3.69 -13.57 -4.62
C TYR A 9 -4.53 -14.62 -5.36
N LYS A 10 -4.37 -14.73 -6.68
CA LYS A 10 -5.15 -15.65 -7.50
C LYS A 10 -4.98 -17.13 -7.08
N SER A 11 -3.76 -17.52 -6.72
CA SER A 11 -3.47 -18.89 -6.24
C SER A 11 -4.06 -19.12 -4.85
N LEU A 12 -3.94 -18.15 -3.95
CA LEU A 12 -4.51 -18.22 -2.60
C LEU A 12 -6.03 -18.29 -2.67
N ARG A 13 -6.67 -17.52 -3.55
CA ARG A 13 -8.12 -17.53 -3.72
C ARG A 13 -8.62 -18.89 -4.24
N LYS A 14 -7.88 -19.54 -5.16
CA LYS A 14 -8.19 -20.92 -5.62
C LYS A 14 -8.07 -21.93 -4.48
N PHE A 15 -7.06 -21.80 -3.64
CA PHE A 15 -6.83 -22.72 -2.52
C PHE A 15 -7.84 -22.53 -1.39
N ASN A 16 -8.18 -21.31 -1.04
CA ASN A 16 -9.19 -20.98 -0.04
C ASN A 16 -10.09 -19.82 -0.52
N PRO A 17 -11.25 -20.14 -1.11
CA PRO A 17 -12.19 -19.11 -1.59
C PRO A 17 -12.76 -18.21 -0.49
N GLN A 18 -12.71 -18.64 0.77
CA GLN A 18 -13.33 -17.94 1.90
C GLN A 18 -12.37 -17.00 2.63
N PHE A 19 -11.07 -16.95 2.30
CA PHE A 19 -10.18 -16.04 3.02
C PHE A 19 -10.51 -14.58 2.67
N LYS A 20 -10.46 -13.73 3.70
CA LYS A 20 -10.77 -12.31 3.60
C LYS A 20 -9.50 -11.49 3.49
N ILE A 21 -9.52 -10.47 2.65
CA ILE A 21 -8.41 -9.55 2.43
C ILE A 21 -8.81 -8.18 2.95
N LEU A 22 -7.99 -7.61 3.84
CA LEU A 22 -8.07 -6.22 4.25
C LEU A 22 -6.92 -5.48 3.59
N LEU A 23 -7.22 -4.61 2.64
CA LEU A 23 -6.26 -3.81 1.90
C LEU A 23 -6.38 -2.35 2.32
N ILE A 24 -5.37 -1.86 3.04
CA ILE A 24 -5.32 -0.47 3.49
C ILE A 24 -4.63 0.35 2.40
N PHE A 25 -5.29 1.38 1.90
CA PHE A 25 -4.70 2.36 0.99
C PHE A 25 -4.58 3.73 1.66
N ARG A 26 -3.65 4.53 1.19
CA ARG A 26 -3.35 5.86 1.71
C ARG A 26 -3.31 6.87 0.58
N SER A 27 -3.41 8.15 0.94
CA SER A 27 -3.15 9.25 0.01
C SER A 27 -1.85 8.99 -0.77
N PRO A 28 -1.84 9.19 -2.09
CA PRO A 28 -0.73 8.80 -2.96
C PRO A 28 0.61 9.37 -2.51
N LEU A 29 0.65 10.66 -2.25
CA LEU A 29 1.89 11.37 -1.95
C LEU A 29 2.44 11.01 -0.57
N THR A 30 1.58 10.92 0.47
CA THR A 30 2.02 10.50 1.80
C THR A 30 2.51 9.06 1.81
N HIS A 31 1.88 8.18 1.02
CA HIS A 31 2.33 6.81 0.88
C HIS A 31 3.67 6.72 0.12
N ALA A 32 3.78 7.39 -1.03
CA ALA A 32 5.01 7.44 -1.82
C ALA A 32 6.19 8.00 -1.01
N TYR A 33 5.96 9.04 -0.22
CA TYR A 33 6.97 9.59 0.69
C TYR A 33 7.41 8.59 1.77
N SER A 34 6.47 7.85 2.33
CA SER A 34 6.78 6.79 3.29
C SER A 34 7.63 5.68 2.67
N LEU A 35 7.33 5.27 1.42
CA LEU A 35 8.10 4.27 0.68
C LEU A 35 9.51 4.78 0.36
N LEU A 36 9.64 6.03 -0.10
CA LEU A 36 10.93 6.67 -0.35
C LEU A 36 11.82 6.68 0.91
N ASN A 37 11.24 7.05 2.06
CA ASN A 37 11.97 7.08 3.33
C ASN A 37 12.42 5.67 3.76
N GLN A 38 11.57 4.65 3.57
CA GLN A 38 11.97 3.28 3.82
C GLN A 38 13.10 2.83 2.89
N HIS A 39 13.03 3.18 1.61
CA HIS A 39 14.08 2.85 0.66
C HIS A 39 15.42 3.51 1.06
N LYS A 40 15.42 4.80 1.40
CA LYS A 40 16.61 5.51 1.87
C LYS A 40 17.19 4.87 3.13
N ARG A 41 16.33 4.53 4.09
CA ARG A 41 16.74 3.87 5.34
C ARG A 41 17.40 2.52 5.09
N PHE A 42 16.78 1.66 4.27
CA PHE A 42 17.33 0.34 3.96
C PHE A 42 18.56 0.42 3.06
N SER A 43 18.62 1.38 2.13
CA SER A 43 19.83 1.59 1.33
C SER A 43 21.03 1.96 2.20
N LYS A 44 20.83 2.82 3.19
CA LYS A 44 21.85 3.16 4.18
C LYS A 44 22.26 1.93 5.01
N LEU A 45 21.28 1.20 5.56
CA LEU A 45 21.53 0.01 6.35
C LEU A 45 22.31 -1.04 5.57
N HIS A 46 21.94 -1.31 4.33
CA HIS A 46 22.60 -2.28 3.44
C HIS A 46 24.04 -1.85 3.08
N SER A 47 24.33 -0.54 3.03
CA SER A 47 25.68 -0.06 2.78
C SER A 47 26.58 -0.14 4.03
N GLU A 48 26.00 -0.05 5.23
CA GLU A 48 26.71 -0.12 6.50
C GLU A 48 26.87 -1.56 7.02
N ASP A 49 25.92 -2.45 6.67
CA ASP A 49 25.91 -3.86 7.10
C ASP A 49 25.62 -4.80 5.93
N PRO A 50 26.67 -5.35 5.29
CA PRO A 50 26.52 -6.31 4.19
C PRO A 50 25.75 -7.58 4.58
N PHE A 51 25.82 -8.01 5.85
CA PHE A 51 25.06 -9.17 6.32
C PHE A 51 23.54 -8.92 6.24
N THR A 52 23.08 -7.73 6.61
CA THR A 52 21.66 -7.37 6.49
C THR A 52 21.19 -7.43 5.04
N LEU A 53 22.00 -6.97 4.07
CA LEU A 53 21.69 -7.07 2.65
C LEU A 53 21.54 -8.53 2.20
N GLU A 54 22.52 -9.38 2.53
CA GLU A 54 22.51 -10.80 2.18
C GLU A 54 21.35 -11.55 2.84
N TYR A 55 21.10 -11.28 4.11
CA TYR A 55 19.99 -11.88 4.85
C TYR A 55 18.62 -11.52 4.27
N MET A 56 18.43 -10.26 3.87
CA MET A 56 17.19 -9.84 3.21
C MET A 56 17.03 -10.47 1.83
N ASP A 57 18.13 -10.68 1.09
CA ASP A 57 18.12 -11.41 -0.18
C ASP A 57 17.64 -12.86 0.01
N TRP A 58 18.17 -13.57 1.01
CA TRP A 58 17.72 -14.95 1.33
C TRP A 58 16.26 -15.05 1.70
N LEU A 59 15.73 -14.03 2.37
CA LEU A 59 14.32 -13.96 2.72
C LEU A 59 13.40 -13.51 1.57
N GLY A 60 13.98 -13.10 0.43
CA GLY A 60 13.25 -12.54 -0.70
C GLY A 60 12.66 -11.17 -0.43
N HIS A 61 13.24 -10.41 0.49
CA HIS A 61 12.84 -9.03 0.81
C HIS A 61 13.56 -8.02 -0.08
N HIS A 62 12.97 -7.77 -1.24
CA HIS A 62 13.49 -6.84 -2.25
C HIS A 62 12.67 -5.55 -2.36
N GLU A 63 11.79 -5.27 -1.41
CA GLU A 63 10.89 -4.12 -1.49
C GLU A 63 11.64 -2.79 -1.38
N PHE A 64 12.79 -2.78 -0.69
CA PHE A 64 13.60 -1.57 -0.42
C PHE A 64 15.08 -1.89 -0.39
N GLY A 65 15.91 -0.84 -0.43
CA GLY A 65 17.35 -0.95 -0.24
C GLY A 65 18.14 -1.16 -1.55
N LEU A 66 19.40 -1.57 -1.44
CA LEU A 66 20.33 -1.64 -2.58
C LEU A 66 19.91 -2.69 -3.62
N ASN A 67 19.29 -3.80 -3.18
CA ASN A 67 18.77 -4.87 -4.02
C ASN A 67 17.29 -4.70 -4.39
N HIS A 68 16.77 -3.46 -4.31
CA HIS A 68 15.36 -3.18 -4.58
C HIS A 68 14.90 -3.67 -5.95
N LYS A 69 13.84 -4.48 -5.93
CA LYS A 69 13.09 -4.96 -7.10
C LYS A 69 11.63 -4.60 -6.90
N VAL A 70 11.04 -4.00 -7.89
CA VAL A 70 9.62 -3.67 -7.88
C VAL A 70 8.82 -4.86 -8.39
N PHE A 71 7.58 -4.98 -7.95
CA PHE A 71 6.67 -6.03 -8.45
C PHE A 71 6.42 -5.85 -9.94
N ASP A 72 6.55 -6.92 -10.70
CA ASP A 72 6.05 -6.98 -12.07
C ASP A 72 4.53 -7.22 -12.03
N LEU A 73 3.79 -6.15 -12.25
CA LEU A 73 2.32 -6.15 -12.23
C LEU A 73 1.73 -6.01 -13.65
N ASN A 74 2.52 -6.29 -14.68
CA ASN A 74 2.16 -6.10 -16.10
C ASN A 74 1.67 -4.67 -16.42
N THR A 75 2.08 -3.70 -15.61
CA THR A 75 1.80 -2.29 -15.86
C THR A 75 2.96 -1.69 -16.64
N LYS A 76 2.66 -0.96 -17.73
CA LYS A 76 3.69 -0.31 -18.56
C LYS A 76 4.62 0.56 -17.70
N ASP A 77 5.92 0.38 -17.90
CA ASP A 77 6.99 0.89 -17.04
C ASP A 77 7.11 2.42 -17.08
N VAL A 78 6.31 3.07 -16.27
CA VAL A 78 6.52 4.48 -15.92
C VAL A 78 7.70 4.61 -14.94
N ARG A 79 8.04 3.52 -14.25
CA ARG A 79 9.09 3.42 -13.23
C ARG A 79 10.49 3.64 -13.76
N ASP A 80 10.79 3.13 -14.95
CA ASP A 80 12.12 3.24 -15.58
C ASP A 80 12.48 4.67 -15.99
N LYS A 81 11.48 5.57 -15.95
CA LYS A 81 11.67 6.99 -16.24
C LYS A 81 12.22 7.80 -15.08
N TYR A 82 12.15 7.27 -13.87
CA TYR A 82 12.48 8.01 -12.64
C TYR A 82 13.51 7.27 -11.79
N ASP A 83 14.41 8.05 -11.20
CA ASP A 83 15.38 7.52 -10.25
C ASP A 83 14.71 7.06 -8.95
N LYS A 84 15.20 5.96 -8.35
CA LYS A 84 14.68 5.39 -7.10
C LYS A 84 14.82 6.31 -5.88
N SER A 85 15.70 7.31 -5.96
CA SER A 85 15.83 8.36 -4.94
C SER A 85 14.77 9.47 -5.06
N SER A 86 14.00 9.49 -6.17
CA SER A 86 12.96 10.48 -6.46
C SER A 86 11.60 10.05 -5.92
N ILE A 87 10.81 11.03 -5.46
CA ILE A 87 9.40 10.83 -5.10
C ILE A 87 8.55 10.37 -6.29
N ASN A 88 8.90 10.81 -7.50
CA ASN A 88 8.20 10.43 -8.73
C ASN A 88 8.26 8.92 -9.00
N TYR A 89 9.41 8.28 -8.69
CA TYR A 89 9.53 6.82 -8.79
C TYR A 89 8.53 6.10 -7.87
N TRP A 90 8.46 6.50 -6.60
CA TRP A 90 7.58 5.85 -5.63
C TRP A 90 6.11 6.16 -5.86
N LEU A 91 5.81 7.32 -6.43
CA LEU A 91 4.45 7.63 -6.87
C LEU A 91 4.05 6.76 -8.08
N ALA A 92 4.97 6.51 -9.02
CA ALA A 92 4.73 5.59 -10.13
C ALA A 92 4.56 4.14 -9.66
N VAL A 93 5.33 3.69 -8.66
CA VAL A 93 5.14 2.39 -8.01
C VAL A 93 3.77 2.29 -7.35
N TRP A 94 3.33 3.34 -6.65
CA TRP A 94 2.01 3.43 -6.04
C TRP A 94 0.89 3.29 -7.09
N ILE A 95 0.98 4.05 -8.18
CA ILE A 95 0.03 4.00 -9.30
C ILE A 95 -0.04 2.58 -9.87
N SER A 96 1.10 1.98 -10.20
CA SER A 96 1.17 0.63 -10.78
C SER A 96 0.50 -0.41 -9.89
N TYR A 97 0.72 -0.33 -8.58
CA TYR A 97 0.13 -1.24 -7.62
C TYR A 97 -1.39 -1.11 -7.55
N TYR A 98 -1.92 0.09 -7.46
CA TYR A 98 -3.37 0.28 -7.32
C TYR A 98 -4.15 0.16 -8.62
N VAL A 99 -3.53 0.43 -9.77
CA VAL A 99 -4.09 0.04 -11.07
C VAL A 99 -4.28 -1.48 -11.11
N TYR A 100 -3.29 -2.25 -10.67
CA TYR A 100 -3.39 -3.70 -10.61
C TYR A 100 -4.51 -4.16 -9.66
N ILE A 101 -4.68 -3.53 -8.50
CA ILE A 101 -5.74 -3.85 -7.54
C ILE A 101 -7.13 -3.62 -8.15
N LEU A 102 -7.35 -2.52 -8.84
CA LEU A 102 -8.65 -2.19 -9.43
C LEU A 102 -9.12 -3.18 -10.51
N HIS A 103 -8.19 -3.95 -11.11
CA HIS A 103 -8.59 -4.97 -12.10
C HIS A 103 -9.40 -6.14 -11.53
N PHE A 104 -9.43 -6.33 -10.23
CA PHE A 104 -10.12 -7.48 -9.63
C PHE A 104 -10.90 -7.16 -8.37
N ILE A 105 -10.95 -5.89 -7.96
CA ILE A 105 -11.64 -5.55 -6.72
C ILE A 105 -13.15 -5.77 -6.81
N ASP A 106 -13.74 -5.49 -7.97
CA ASP A 106 -15.18 -5.66 -8.19
C ASP A 106 -15.58 -7.14 -8.29
N ASP A 107 -14.62 -8.00 -8.66
CA ASP A 107 -14.84 -9.43 -8.82
C ASP A 107 -14.65 -10.22 -7.51
N ASP A 108 -14.12 -9.58 -6.45
CA ASP A 108 -13.83 -10.27 -5.19
C ASP A 108 -14.58 -9.70 -3.98
N PRO A 109 -15.74 -10.25 -3.63
CA PRO A 109 -16.56 -9.79 -2.50
C PRO A 109 -15.89 -10.03 -1.14
N GLN A 110 -14.76 -10.74 -1.08
CA GLN A 110 -13.98 -10.97 0.14
C GLN A 110 -12.78 -10.02 0.27
N MET A 111 -12.64 -9.05 -0.65
CA MET A 111 -11.64 -7.99 -0.57
C MET A 111 -12.28 -6.71 -0.05
N TYR A 112 -11.73 -6.18 1.03
CA TYR A 112 -12.21 -4.98 1.70
C TYR A 112 -11.16 -3.89 1.64
N LEU A 113 -11.46 -2.78 0.96
CA LEU A 113 -10.61 -1.59 0.93
C LEU A 113 -10.88 -0.70 2.13
N ILE A 114 -9.81 -0.29 2.78
CA ILE A 114 -9.82 0.57 3.96
C ILE A 114 -9.02 1.82 3.64
N ASP A 115 -9.65 2.99 3.70
CA ASP A 115 -8.94 4.25 3.63
C ASP A 115 -8.19 4.46 4.95
N TYR A 116 -6.89 4.73 4.86
CA TYR A 116 -6.07 5.02 6.04
C TYR A 116 -6.55 6.28 6.77
N THR A 117 -7.13 7.24 6.06
CA THR A 117 -7.73 8.43 6.65
C THR A 117 -8.87 8.06 7.60
N ASP A 118 -9.79 7.18 7.18
CA ASP A 118 -10.87 6.70 8.06
C ASP A 118 -10.31 5.97 9.29
N LEU A 119 -9.20 5.22 9.13
CA LEU A 119 -8.54 4.55 10.25
C LEU A 119 -7.92 5.55 11.25
N CYS A 120 -7.47 6.71 10.79
CA CYS A 120 -6.90 7.74 11.63
C CYS A 120 -7.96 8.61 12.32
N GLU A 121 -9.00 9.00 11.58
CA GLU A 121 -10.03 9.92 12.04
C GLU A 121 -11.12 9.24 12.87
N SER A 122 -11.53 8.04 12.47
CA SER A 122 -12.65 7.29 13.08
C SER A 122 -12.30 5.81 13.31
N PRO A 123 -11.23 5.52 14.07
CA PRO A 123 -10.73 4.15 14.22
C PRO A 123 -11.76 3.20 14.86
N ARG A 124 -12.56 3.71 15.80
CA ARG A 124 -13.54 2.91 16.53
C ARG A 124 -14.68 2.48 15.61
N GLU A 125 -15.26 3.43 14.90
CA GLU A 125 -16.39 3.22 13.98
C GLU A 125 -15.97 2.30 12.83
N LEU A 126 -14.78 2.49 12.30
CA LEU A 126 -14.21 1.62 11.27
C LEU A 126 -14.03 0.18 11.78
N LEU A 127 -13.47 0.00 12.97
CA LEU A 127 -13.28 -1.33 13.55
C LEU A 127 -14.61 -2.02 13.89
N LEU A 128 -15.61 -1.29 14.36
CA LEU A 128 -16.96 -1.83 14.55
C LEU A 128 -17.57 -2.28 13.20
N THR A 129 -17.45 -1.46 12.18
CA THR A 129 -17.91 -1.78 10.82
C THR A 129 -17.22 -3.04 10.29
N LEU A 130 -15.91 -3.16 10.47
CA LEU A 130 -15.14 -4.34 10.13
C LEU A 130 -15.58 -5.57 10.91
N GLY A 131 -15.81 -5.45 12.21
CA GLY A 131 -16.33 -6.53 13.05
C GLY A 131 -17.62 -7.12 12.49
N ILE A 132 -18.58 -6.26 12.13
CA ILE A 132 -19.86 -6.65 11.51
C ILE A 132 -19.61 -7.34 10.16
N LYS A 133 -18.87 -6.71 9.25
CA LYS A 133 -18.60 -7.25 7.90
C LYS A 133 -17.82 -8.57 7.91
N LEU A 134 -16.95 -8.75 8.87
CA LEU A 134 -16.12 -9.96 9.00
C LEU A 134 -16.80 -11.03 9.87
N ASN A 135 -17.94 -10.71 10.50
CA ASN A 135 -18.58 -11.54 11.52
C ASN A 135 -17.63 -11.91 12.66
N MET A 136 -16.94 -10.90 13.20
CA MET A 136 -15.96 -11.04 14.27
C MET A 136 -16.32 -10.12 15.43
N ASN A 137 -16.22 -10.65 16.66
CA ASN A 137 -16.31 -9.81 17.85
C ASN A 137 -14.93 -9.22 18.14
N LEU A 138 -14.75 -7.94 17.77
CA LEU A 138 -13.49 -7.22 17.97
C LEU A 138 -13.54 -6.50 19.31
N ASN A 139 -12.59 -6.81 20.20
CA ASN A 139 -12.39 -6.06 21.44
C ASN A 139 -11.63 -4.76 21.12
N ILE A 140 -12.38 -3.69 20.93
CA ILE A 140 -11.86 -2.39 20.50
C ILE A 140 -11.46 -1.59 21.73
N LYS A 141 -10.15 -1.49 21.97
CA LYS A 141 -9.62 -0.53 22.93
C LYS A 141 -9.67 0.88 22.33
N GLN A 142 -10.07 1.84 23.14
CA GLN A 142 -10.02 3.25 22.73
C GLN A 142 -8.55 3.61 22.41
N ARG A 143 -8.34 4.21 21.25
CA ARG A 143 -7.05 4.77 20.84
C ARG A 143 -7.28 6.22 20.44
N ASP A 144 -6.32 7.05 20.74
CA ASP A 144 -6.31 8.41 20.27
C ASP A 144 -6.16 8.41 18.74
N PRO A 145 -6.77 9.39 18.04
CA PRO A 145 -6.58 9.59 16.61
C PRO A 145 -5.10 9.71 16.27
N TYR A 146 -4.71 9.19 15.11
CA TYR A 146 -3.35 9.37 14.60
C TYR A 146 -3.28 10.69 13.84
N GLU A 147 -2.32 11.52 14.18
CA GLU A 147 -2.00 12.68 13.36
C GLU A 147 -1.32 12.25 12.05
N GLU A 148 -1.80 12.78 10.94
CA GLU A 148 -1.15 12.60 9.66
C GLU A 148 0.16 13.41 9.64
N ARG A 149 1.26 12.77 9.26
CA ARG A 149 2.56 13.45 9.22
C ARG A 149 2.59 14.45 8.09
N GLU A 150 3.06 15.64 8.36
CA GLU A 150 3.40 16.62 7.34
C GLU A 150 4.46 16.04 6.39
N ILE A 151 4.29 16.30 5.12
CA ILE A 151 5.22 15.91 4.07
C ILE A 151 5.87 17.17 3.48
N PRO A 152 7.16 17.12 3.13
CA PRO A 152 7.83 18.22 2.45
C PRO A 152 7.18 18.49 1.08
N GLU A 153 7.39 19.67 0.54
CA GLU A 153 7.08 19.96 -0.85
C GLU A 153 8.03 19.21 -1.77
N PHE A 154 7.48 18.70 -2.88
CA PHE A 154 8.21 17.95 -3.90
C PHE A 154 7.89 18.48 -5.28
N ASP A 155 8.89 18.48 -6.14
CA ASP A 155 8.68 18.64 -7.58
C ASP A 155 8.14 17.32 -8.16
N ILE A 156 6.85 17.33 -8.49
CA ILE A 156 6.13 16.14 -8.97
C ILE A 156 5.72 16.37 -10.42
N ALA A 157 6.04 15.40 -11.27
CA ALA A 157 5.59 15.41 -12.66
C ALA A 157 4.05 15.51 -12.72
N ALA A 158 3.55 16.54 -13.42
CA ALA A 158 2.12 16.86 -13.46
C ALA A 158 1.24 15.68 -13.90
N SER A 159 1.72 14.88 -14.86
CA SER A 159 1.02 13.68 -15.32
C SER A 159 0.88 12.61 -14.23
N LEU A 160 1.92 12.40 -13.42
CA LEU A 160 1.87 11.46 -12.29
C LEU A 160 0.92 11.94 -11.20
N LYS A 161 0.98 13.23 -10.89
CA LYS A 161 0.10 13.82 -9.88
C LYS A 161 -1.36 13.65 -10.28
N HIS A 162 -1.71 14.01 -11.50
CA HIS A 162 -3.08 13.88 -12.02
C HIS A 162 -3.56 12.42 -12.00
N GLU A 163 -2.74 11.48 -12.48
CA GLU A 163 -3.09 10.06 -12.51
C GLU A 163 -3.24 9.47 -11.09
N ALA A 164 -2.37 9.84 -10.16
CA ALA A 164 -2.46 9.41 -8.78
C ALA A 164 -3.73 9.93 -8.08
N GLU A 165 -4.09 11.18 -8.30
CA GLU A 165 -5.31 11.78 -7.76
C GLU A 165 -6.56 11.11 -8.34
N ARG A 166 -6.60 10.88 -9.66
CA ARG A 166 -7.68 10.16 -10.33
C ARG A 166 -7.87 8.76 -9.73
N LEU A 167 -6.78 8.02 -9.61
CA LEU A 167 -6.77 6.66 -9.07
C LEU A 167 -7.18 6.62 -7.59
N TYR A 168 -6.72 7.57 -6.79
CA TYR A 168 -7.10 7.66 -5.38
C TYR A 168 -8.60 7.92 -5.21
N ASN A 169 -9.17 8.79 -6.04
CA ASN A 169 -10.61 9.04 -6.04
C ASN A 169 -11.39 7.80 -6.49
N GLU A 170 -10.86 6.99 -7.40
CA GLU A 170 -11.47 5.72 -7.79
C GLU A 170 -11.47 4.72 -6.62
N LEU A 171 -10.33 4.53 -5.96
CA LEU A 171 -10.22 3.67 -4.78
C LEU A 171 -11.21 4.04 -3.67
N LYS A 172 -11.45 5.34 -3.47
CA LYS A 172 -12.43 5.82 -2.48
C LYS A 172 -13.86 5.37 -2.77
N LYS A 173 -14.23 5.10 -4.01
CA LYS A 173 -15.57 4.58 -4.35
C LYS A 173 -15.76 3.13 -3.89
N HIS A 174 -14.67 2.37 -3.78
CA HIS A 174 -14.67 0.96 -3.38
C HIS A 174 -14.35 0.73 -1.90
N LYS A 175 -14.06 1.80 -1.14
CA LYS A 175 -13.74 1.65 0.28
C LYS A 175 -14.95 1.21 1.09
N ILE A 176 -14.68 0.57 2.21
CA ILE A 176 -15.71 0.29 3.22
C ILE A 176 -16.35 1.61 3.67
N VAL A 177 -17.68 1.65 3.61
CA VAL A 177 -18.46 2.75 4.19
C VAL A 177 -18.52 2.52 5.69
N VAL A 178 -18.00 3.46 6.46
CA VAL A 178 -18.02 3.42 7.92
C VAL A 178 -19.45 3.67 8.40
N ILE A 179 -19.95 2.80 9.27
CA ILE A 179 -21.28 2.94 9.87
C ILE A 179 -21.15 3.93 11.05
N SER A 180 -21.91 5.01 10.95
CA SER A 180 -22.05 6.02 12.04
C SER A 180 -22.94 5.53 13.17
#